data_c5a3e46ebddb3440c55b8dd4d8e544b8
#
_entry.id   c5a3e46ebddb3440c55b8dd4d8e544b8
#
_cell.length_a   1.000
_cell.length_b   1.000
_cell.length_c   1.000
_cell.angle_alpha   90.00
_cell.angle_beta   90.00
_cell.angle_gamma   90.00
#
_symmetry.space_group_name_H-M   'P 1'
#
loop_
_entity.id
_entity.type
_entity.pdbx_description
1 polymer ?
#
loop_
_entity_poly.entity_id
_entity_poly.type
_entity_poly.pdbx_seq_one_letter_code
_entity_poly.pdbx_strand_id
1 'polypeptide(L)'
;MRDSVARTTRWLKRCKAEMDRLNTLQDTINPHQMLFGINQGGIYEDIRIEHAKQIVDLDLDGYAVGGLAVGESHEEMYRILDAVVPYLPEQKPTYLMGVGTPINILEAVDRGVDFFDCVYPSRNGRHGHVYTNHGKLNLFNAKYELDDRPIEEGCQCPACRSYSRGYIRHLLKAKEMLGMRLCVLHNLYFYNTMMEEIRAAIEAGEYQAVSYTHLRAHETSLHL
;
A
#
# COMPACT_ATOMS: atom_id res chain seq x y z
N MET A 1 -19.00 7.66 -16.33
CA MET A 1 -17.95 8.10 -15.40
C MET A 1 -18.31 9.43 -14.74
N ARG A 2 -18.53 10.55 -15.47
CA ARG A 2 -18.83 11.89 -14.91
C ARG A 2 -19.99 11.90 -13.90
N ASP A 3 -21.10 11.18 -14.16
CA ASP A 3 -22.23 11.10 -13.21
C ASP A 3 -21.86 10.41 -11.90
N SER A 4 -20.99 9.38 -11.97
CA SER A 4 -20.48 8.70 -10.76
C SER A 4 -19.61 9.62 -9.92
N VAL A 5 -18.71 10.35 -10.55
CA VAL A 5 -17.84 11.34 -9.91
C VAL A 5 -18.66 12.46 -9.27
N ALA A 6 -19.62 13.03 -9.99
CA ALA A 6 -20.53 14.06 -9.46
C ALA A 6 -21.36 13.55 -8.25
N ARG A 7 -21.73 12.26 -8.25
CA ARG A 7 -22.39 11.63 -7.09
C ARG A 7 -21.45 11.56 -5.89
N THR A 8 -20.19 11.17 -6.10
CA THR A 8 -19.16 11.11 -5.06
C THR A 8 -18.98 12.50 -4.42
N THR A 9 -18.84 13.56 -5.22
CA THR A 9 -18.73 14.93 -4.71
C THR A 9 -19.96 15.34 -3.87
N ARG A 10 -21.19 15.05 -4.35
CA ARG A 10 -22.40 15.37 -3.58
C ARG A 10 -22.47 14.62 -2.25
N TRP A 11 -22.08 13.34 -2.23
CA TRP A 11 -22.07 12.55 -1.02
C TRP A 11 -20.99 13.01 -0.03
N LEU A 12 -19.81 13.36 -0.54
CA LEU A 12 -18.72 13.87 0.29
C LEU A 12 -19.13 15.19 0.98
N LYS A 13 -19.79 16.10 0.26
CA LYS A 13 -20.36 17.33 0.86
C LYS A 13 -21.33 17.03 2.00
N ARG A 14 -22.19 16.03 1.83
CA ARG A 14 -23.12 15.60 2.88
C ARG A 14 -22.38 14.97 4.07
N CYS A 15 -21.37 14.14 3.81
CA CYS A 15 -20.54 13.54 4.87
C CYS A 15 -19.82 14.61 5.68
N LYS A 16 -19.22 15.61 5.01
CA LYS A 16 -18.56 16.72 5.69
C LYS A 16 -19.54 17.51 6.57
N ALA A 17 -20.67 17.92 6.01
CA ALA A 17 -21.67 18.68 6.76
C ALA A 17 -22.20 17.91 7.99
N GLU A 18 -22.41 16.59 7.86
CA GLU A 18 -22.85 15.77 8.97
C GLU A 18 -21.75 15.56 10.02
N MET A 19 -20.51 15.37 9.60
CA MET A 19 -19.38 15.26 10.51
C MET A 19 -19.17 16.57 11.29
N ASP A 20 -19.21 17.70 10.61
CA ASP A 20 -19.11 19.02 11.25
C ASP A 20 -20.24 19.21 12.28
N ARG A 21 -21.48 18.84 11.93
CA ARG A 21 -22.63 18.89 12.84
C ARG A 21 -22.43 17.99 14.08
N LEU A 22 -22.00 16.74 13.87
CA LEU A 22 -21.77 15.78 14.95
C LEU A 22 -20.66 16.23 15.91
N ASN A 23 -19.60 16.84 15.37
CA ASN A 23 -18.47 17.32 16.18
C ASN A 23 -18.83 18.54 17.06
N THR A 24 -19.99 19.18 16.86
CA THR A 24 -20.48 20.22 17.77
C THR A 24 -21.28 19.71 18.97
N LEU A 25 -21.60 18.42 18.99
CA LEU A 25 -22.40 17.84 20.07
C LEU A 25 -21.53 17.58 21.32
N GLN A 26 -22.10 17.78 22.52
CA GLN A 26 -21.40 17.60 23.79
C GLN A 26 -21.03 16.11 24.08
N ASP A 27 -21.77 15.18 23.49
CA ASP A 27 -21.62 13.75 23.66
C ASP A 27 -20.91 13.08 22.46
N THR A 28 -20.17 13.84 21.67
CA THR A 28 -19.40 13.30 20.56
C THR A 28 -18.38 12.25 21.04
N ILE A 29 -18.51 11.02 20.53
CA ILE A 29 -17.67 9.89 20.93
C ILE A 29 -16.24 10.03 20.43
N ASN A 30 -16.06 10.56 19.20
CA ASN A 30 -14.75 10.72 18.56
C ASN A 30 -14.63 12.11 17.90
N PRO A 31 -14.32 13.16 18.67
CA PRO A 31 -14.23 14.53 18.13
C PRO A 31 -13.01 14.77 17.21
N HIS A 32 -12.06 13.82 17.19
CA HIS A 32 -10.85 13.88 16.36
C HIS A 32 -10.89 12.96 15.14
N GLN A 33 -12.08 12.53 14.76
CA GLN A 33 -12.26 11.73 13.55
C GLN A 33 -11.93 12.54 12.32
N MET A 34 -11.09 11.95 11.44
CA MET A 34 -10.68 12.55 10.18
C MET A 34 -11.61 12.14 9.03
N LEU A 35 -11.81 13.04 8.07
CA LEU A 35 -12.55 12.78 6.83
C LEU A 35 -11.63 12.92 5.63
N PHE A 36 -11.50 11.85 4.85
CA PHE A 36 -10.74 11.84 3.60
C PHE A 36 -11.66 11.92 2.38
N GLY A 37 -11.34 12.82 1.45
CA GLY A 37 -12.00 12.89 0.15
C GLY A 37 -11.37 11.95 -0.85
N ILE A 38 -12.18 11.09 -1.50
CA ILE A 38 -11.67 10.12 -2.48
C ILE A 38 -11.76 10.70 -3.88
N ASN A 39 -10.63 10.92 -4.54
CA ASN A 39 -10.55 11.24 -5.95
C ASN A 39 -10.94 10.01 -6.79
N GLN A 40 -11.88 10.20 -7.70
CA GLN A 40 -12.40 9.19 -8.62
C GLN A 40 -12.33 9.70 -10.06
N GLY A 41 -12.36 8.81 -11.06
CA GLY A 41 -12.35 9.19 -12.47
C GLY A 41 -11.81 8.13 -13.42
N GLY A 42 -11.52 6.89 -12.93
CA GLY A 42 -10.90 5.83 -13.73
C GLY A 42 -9.51 6.27 -14.21
N ILE A 43 -9.22 6.05 -15.49
CA ILE A 43 -7.96 6.42 -16.13
C ILE A 43 -8.08 7.73 -16.96
N TYR A 44 -9.13 8.54 -16.73
CA TYR A 44 -9.38 9.78 -17.46
C TYR A 44 -8.84 10.98 -16.69
N GLU A 45 -7.70 11.53 -17.14
CA GLU A 45 -6.99 12.62 -16.47
C GLU A 45 -7.85 13.87 -16.28
N ASP A 46 -8.57 14.29 -17.33
CA ASP A 46 -9.44 15.48 -17.28
C ASP A 46 -10.49 15.37 -16.17
N ILE A 47 -11.13 14.20 -16.05
CA ILE A 47 -12.13 13.94 -15.02
C ILE A 47 -11.49 13.89 -13.63
N ARG A 48 -10.31 13.27 -13.51
CA ARG A 48 -9.57 13.18 -12.26
C ARG A 48 -9.12 14.54 -11.74
N ILE A 49 -8.55 15.37 -12.61
CA ILE A 49 -8.10 16.73 -12.28
C ILE A 49 -9.27 17.60 -11.86
N GLU A 50 -10.37 17.59 -12.64
CA GLU A 50 -11.58 18.31 -12.30
C GLU A 50 -12.12 17.89 -10.92
N HIS A 51 -12.16 16.59 -10.65
CA HIS A 51 -12.63 16.05 -9.37
C HIS A 51 -11.68 16.37 -8.22
N ALA A 52 -10.36 16.32 -8.43
CA ALA A 52 -9.38 16.70 -7.41
C ALA A 52 -9.63 18.13 -6.92
N LYS A 53 -9.80 19.08 -7.85
CA LYS A 53 -10.14 20.47 -7.51
C LYS A 53 -11.44 20.58 -6.70
N GLN A 54 -12.48 19.84 -7.10
CA GLN A 54 -13.78 19.85 -6.40
C GLN A 54 -13.72 19.32 -4.97
N ILE A 55 -12.89 18.31 -4.70
CA ILE A 55 -12.75 17.75 -3.34
C ILE A 55 -11.80 18.59 -2.48
N VAL A 56 -10.78 19.20 -3.08
CA VAL A 56 -9.84 20.09 -2.38
C VAL A 56 -10.55 21.36 -1.88
N ASP A 57 -11.49 21.90 -2.65
CA ASP A 57 -12.32 23.05 -2.24
C ASP A 57 -13.14 22.80 -0.95
N LEU A 58 -13.26 21.53 -0.52
CA LEU A 58 -13.98 21.19 0.72
C LEU A 58 -13.10 21.27 1.97
N ASP A 59 -11.80 21.47 1.82
CA ASP A 59 -10.81 21.56 2.91
C ASP A 59 -10.93 20.41 3.92
N LEU A 60 -10.61 19.20 3.48
CA LEU A 60 -10.69 17.97 4.26
C LEU A 60 -9.39 17.67 5.02
N ASP A 61 -9.42 16.70 5.93
CA ASP A 61 -8.24 16.28 6.70
C ASP A 61 -7.18 15.58 5.85
N GLY A 62 -7.59 14.94 4.73
CA GLY A 62 -6.70 14.30 3.78
C GLY A 62 -7.44 13.90 2.50
N TYR A 63 -6.70 13.34 1.57
CA TYR A 63 -7.21 12.99 0.25
C TYR A 63 -6.77 11.60 -0.15
N ALA A 64 -7.66 10.85 -0.79
CA ALA A 64 -7.36 9.53 -1.31
C ALA A 64 -7.48 9.49 -2.84
N VAL A 65 -6.64 8.68 -3.48
CA VAL A 65 -6.77 8.33 -4.89
C VAL A 65 -7.31 6.90 -4.95
N GLY A 66 -8.57 6.76 -5.38
CA GLY A 66 -9.26 5.48 -5.46
C GLY A 66 -9.45 4.99 -6.88
N GLY A 67 -9.71 3.67 -7.03
CA GLY A 67 -10.06 3.07 -8.33
C GLY A 67 -8.90 3.00 -9.33
N LEU A 68 -7.68 2.77 -8.84
CA LEU A 68 -6.45 2.53 -9.61
C LEU A 68 -5.77 1.18 -9.28
N ALA A 69 -6.50 0.21 -8.77
CA ALA A 69 -5.99 -1.14 -8.49
C ALA A 69 -7.03 -2.20 -8.90
N VAL A 70 -7.73 -1.97 -10.02
CA VAL A 70 -8.88 -2.76 -10.45
C VAL A 70 -8.75 -3.35 -11.87
N GLY A 71 -7.54 -3.31 -12.46
CA GLY A 71 -7.26 -3.96 -13.74
C GLY A 71 -6.52 -3.10 -14.77
N GLU A 72 -6.24 -1.83 -14.48
CA GLU A 72 -5.33 -1.01 -15.28
C GLU A 72 -3.87 -1.45 -15.11
N SER A 73 -3.01 -1.02 -16.05
CA SER A 73 -1.57 -1.27 -15.95
C SER A 73 -0.92 -0.37 -14.88
N HIS A 74 0.28 -0.76 -14.42
CA HIS A 74 1.05 0.07 -13.49
C HIS A 74 1.40 1.42 -14.10
N GLU A 75 1.73 1.47 -15.39
CA GLU A 75 2.04 2.69 -16.12
C GLU A 75 0.83 3.64 -16.15
N GLU A 76 -0.39 3.11 -16.36
CA GLU A 76 -1.61 3.92 -16.30
C GLU A 76 -1.85 4.47 -14.90
N MET A 77 -1.61 3.66 -13.86
CA MET A 77 -1.72 4.11 -12.47
C MET A 77 -0.72 5.25 -12.19
N TYR A 78 0.55 5.10 -12.58
CA TYR A 78 1.57 6.14 -12.37
C TYR A 78 1.25 7.42 -13.14
N ARG A 79 0.82 7.32 -14.38
CA ARG A 79 0.38 8.45 -15.20
C ARG A 79 -0.76 9.23 -14.53
N ILE A 80 -1.71 8.52 -13.93
CA ILE A 80 -2.81 9.17 -13.20
C ILE A 80 -2.33 9.82 -11.90
N LEU A 81 -1.40 9.22 -11.18
CA LEU A 81 -0.79 9.84 -10.00
C LEU A 81 -0.06 11.13 -10.39
N ASP A 82 0.76 11.11 -11.45
CA ASP A 82 1.45 12.28 -11.98
C ASP A 82 0.46 13.42 -12.36
N ALA A 83 -0.72 13.05 -12.88
CA ALA A 83 -1.75 14.02 -13.26
C ALA A 83 -2.54 14.59 -12.08
N VAL A 84 -2.70 13.84 -10.98
CA VAL A 84 -3.64 14.17 -9.88
C VAL A 84 -2.95 14.75 -8.67
N VAL A 85 -1.84 14.14 -8.22
CA VAL A 85 -1.18 14.50 -6.96
C VAL A 85 -0.77 15.98 -6.90
N PRO A 86 -0.29 16.62 -8.00
CA PRO A 86 0.02 18.04 -7.99
C PRO A 86 -1.16 18.97 -7.68
N TYR A 87 -2.40 18.49 -7.73
CA TYR A 87 -3.60 19.25 -7.36
C TYR A 87 -4.06 18.98 -5.94
N LEU A 88 -3.44 18.05 -5.22
CA LEU A 88 -3.73 17.78 -3.80
C LEU A 88 -2.81 18.64 -2.92
N PRO A 89 -3.28 19.10 -1.73
CA PRO A 89 -2.47 19.91 -0.84
C PRO A 89 -1.29 19.14 -0.23
N GLU A 90 -0.07 19.61 -0.41
CA GLU A 90 1.15 19.02 0.13
C GLU A 90 1.15 18.83 1.65
N GLN A 91 0.45 19.70 2.39
CA GLN A 91 0.41 19.65 3.86
C GLN A 91 -0.64 18.67 4.39
N LYS A 92 -1.35 17.97 3.52
CA LYS A 92 -2.40 17.01 3.88
C LYS A 92 -2.04 15.63 3.36
N PRO A 93 -2.28 14.57 4.14
CA PRO A 93 -1.89 13.22 3.74
C PRO A 93 -2.63 12.76 2.49
N THR A 94 -1.86 12.14 1.57
CA THR A 94 -2.36 11.51 0.35
C THR A 94 -2.34 9.99 0.49
N TYR A 95 -3.48 9.36 0.29
CA TYR A 95 -3.71 7.94 0.43
C TYR A 95 -3.99 7.27 -0.91
N LEU A 96 -3.17 6.29 -1.32
CA LEU A 96 -3.43 5.47 -2.50
C LEU A 96 -4.09 4.15 -2.10
N MET A 97 -5.35 3.99 -2.49
CA MET A 97 -6.19 2.88 -2.06
C MET A 97 -5.90 1.58 -2.82
N GLY A 98 -5.77 0.48 -2.09
CA GLY A 98 -5.67 -0.88 -2.65
C GLY A 98 -4.32 -1.25 -3.26
N VAL A 99 -3.29 -0.44 -3.07
CA VAL A 99 -1.93 -0.62 -3.64
C VAL A 99 -0.92 -0.91 -2.51
N GLY A 100 0.05 -1.80 -2.63
CA GLY A 100 0.35 -2.63 -3.76
C GLY A 100 1.58 -3.50 -3.56
N THR A 101 2.31 -3.73 -4.64
CA THR A 101 3.62 -4.36 -4.59
C THR A 101 4.66 -3.41 -3.99
N PRO A 102 5.83 -3.90 -3.52
CA PRO A 102 6.92 -3.02 -3.08
C PRO A 102 7.27 -1.95 -4.12
N ILE A 103 7.37 -2.32 -5.39
CA ILE A 103 7.64 -1.40 -6.50
C ILE A 103 6.56 -0.31 -6.60
N ASN A 104 5.28 -0.70 -6.57
CA ASN A 104 4.19 0.27 -6.68
C ASN A 104 4.17 1.27 -5.51
N ILE A 105 4.55 0.83 -4.31
CA ILE A 105 4.64 1.70 -3.13
C ILE A 105 5.76 2.72 -3.34
N LEU A 106 6.95 2.29 -3.74
CA LEU A 106 8.09 3.18 -3.99
C LEU A 106 7.76 4.21 -5.08
N GLU A 107 7.24 3.76 -6.22
CA GLU A 107 6.84 4.62 -7.32
C GLU A 107 5.76 5.63 -6.92
N ALA A 108 4.84 5.24 -6.04
CA ALA A 108 3.79 6.12 -5.57
C ALA A 108 4.30 7.13 -4.52
N VAL A 109 5.22 6.72 -3.63
CA VAL A 109 5.87 7.65 -2.68
C VAL A 109 6.68 8.71 -3.43
N ASP A 110 7.41 8.34 -4.48
CA ASP A 110 8.14 9.29 -5.34
C ASP A 110 7.22 10.36 -5.97
N ARG A 111 5.94 10.03 -6.12
CA ARG A 111 4.88 10.91 -6.64
C ARG A 111 4.09 11.66 -5.57
N GLY A 112 4.49 11.55 -4.29
CA GLY A 112 3.87 12.29 -3.19
C GLY A 112 2.70 11.57 -2.51
N VAL A 113 2.65 10.23 -2.56
CA VAL A 113 1.70 9.42 -1.79
C VAL A 113 2.30 9.08 -0.43
N ASP A 114 1.53 9.24 0.65
CA ASP A 114 2.00 9.07 2.03
C ASP A 114 1.68 7.71 2.63
N PHE A 115 0.51 7.10 2.32
CA PHE A 115 0.13 5.82 2.91
C PHE A 115 -0.79 4.98 2.03
N PHE A 116 -0.91 3.71 2.40
CA PHE A 116 -1.47 2.65 1.56
C PHE A 116 -2.26 1.65 2.39
N ASP A 117 -3.20 0.96 1.74
CA ASP A 117 -3.71 -0.33 2.19
C ASP A 117 -3.54 -1.35 1.08
N CYS A 118 -3.28 -2.61 1.43
CA CYS A 118 -3.23 -3.67 0.43
C CYS A 118 -3.45 -5.06 1.01
N VAL A 119 -4.21 -5.88 0.31
CA VAL A 119 -4.34 -7.32 0.62
C VAL A 119 -3.14 -8.14 0.13
N TYR A 120 -2.26 -7.55 -0.67
CA TYR A 120 -1.21 -8.25 -1.41
C TYR A 120 -0.22 -9.01 -0.50
N PRO A 121 0.31 -8.42 0.59
CA PRO A 121 1.20 -9.12 1.50
C PRO A 121 0.58 -10.37 2.11
N SER A 122 -0.64 -10.26 2.63
CA SER A 122 -1.34 -11.37 3.27
C SER A 122 -1.86 -12.39 2.26
N ARG A 123 -2.37 -11.96 1.09
CA ARG A 123 -2.77 -12.87 0.02
C ARG A 123 -1.60 -13.72 -0.46
N ASN A 124 -0.46 -13.10 -0.78
CA ASN A 124 0.75 -13.81 -1.20
C ASN A 124 1.27 -14.74 -0.11
N GLY A 125 1.32 -14.31 1.14
CA GLY A 125 1.73 -15.14 2.28
C GLY A 125 0.89 -16.41 2.42
N ARG A 126 -0.44 -16.32 2.28
CA ARG A 126 -1.32 -17.51 2.29
C ARG A 126 -1.02 -18.49 1.15
N HIS A 127 -0.39 -18.04 0.07
CA HIS A 127 0.01 -18.89 -1.06
C HIS A 127 1.51 -19.25 -1.02
N GLY A 128 2.17 -19.08 0.13
CA GLY A 128 3.58 -19.42 0.32
C GLY A 128 4.57 -18.50 -0.40
N HIS A 129 4.11 -17.36 -0.89
CA HIS A 129 4.96 -16.35 -1.46
C HIS A 129 5.36 -15.31 -0.40
N VAL A 130 6.66 -15.12 -0.20
CA VAL A 130 7.22 -14.19 0.78
C VAL A 130 8.16 -13.19 0.13
N TYR A 131 8.22 -11.98 0.69
CA TYR A 131 9.06 -10.88 0.20
C TYR A 131 10.32 -10.77 1.06
N THR A 132 11.44 -10.50 0.41
CA THR A 132 12.74 -10.27 1.06
C THR A 132 13.44 -9.09 0.40
N ASN A 133 14.50 -8.56 1.01
CA ASN A 133 15.35 -7.54 0.41
C ASN A 133 16.12 -8.03 -0.84
N HIS A 134 16.01 -9.33 -1.16
CA HIS A 134 16.60 -9.97 -2.33
C HIS A 134 15.55 -10.44 -3.36
N GLY A 135 14.31 -10.01 -3.19
CA GLY A 135 13.20 -10.37 -4.07
C GLY A 135 12.20 -11.36 -3.44
N LYS A 136 11.28 -11.85 -4.26
CA LYS A 136 10.18 -12.71 -3.86
C LYS A 136 10.58 -14.18 -3.89
N LEU A 137 10.27 -14.93 -2.81
CA LEU A 137 10.47 -16.37 -2.72
C LEU A 137 9.13 -17.11 -2.77
N ASN A 138 9.10 -18.27 -3.44
CA ASN A 138 7.99 -19.21 -3.35
C ASN A 138 8.43 -20.41 -2.50
N LEU A 139 7.97 -20.47 -1.26
CA LEU A 139 8.36 -21.51 -0.30
C LEU A 139 7.83 -22.91 -0.66
N PHE A 140 6.94 -23.07 -1.63
CA PHE A 140 6.58 -24.38 -2.16
C PHE A 140 7.67 -25.03 -3.01
N ASN A 141 8.68 -24.29 -3.46
CA ASN A 141 9.75 -24.82 -4.30
C ASN A 141 10.56 -25.90 -3.57
N ALA A 142 10.93 -26.95 -4.31
CA ALA A 142 11.65 -28.11 -3.76
C ALA A 142 13.02 -27.73 -3.16
N LYS A 143 13.68 -26.71 -3.69
CA LYS A 143 14.98 -26.23 -3.19
C LYS A 143 14.98 -25.83 -1.71
N TYR A 144 13.81 -25.56 -1.12
CA TYR A 144 13.67 -25.19 0.29
C TYR A 144 13.34 -26.37 1.21
N GLU A 145 13.33 -27.61 0.71
CA GLU A 145 12.90 -28.79 1.48
C GLU A 145 13.74 -29.05 2.72
N LEU A 146 15.05 -28.91 2.58
CA LEU A 146 16.03 -29.10 3.66
C LEU A 146 16.75 -27.77 4.01
N ASP A 147 16.17 -26.63 3.62
CA ASP A 147 16.77 -25.30 3.90
C ASP A 147 16.48 -24.91 5.36
N ASP A 148 17.51 -24.96 6.20
CA ASP A 148 17.47 -24.64 7.63
C ASP A 148 17.55 -23.14 7.94
N ARG A 149 17.79 -22.30 6.92
CA ARG A 149 17.87 -20.84 7.05
C ARG A 149 16.47 -20.24 7.28
N PRO A 150 16.39 -19.05 7.92
CA PRO A 150 15.15 -18.27 8.00
C PRO A 150 14.66 -17.82 6.61
N ILE A 151 13.44 -17.29 6.52
CA ILE A 151 12.95 -16.68 5.26
C ILE A 151 13.94 -15.61 4.79
N GLU A 152 14.43 -14.79 5.71
CA GLU A 152 15.43 -13.75 5.43
C GLU A 152 16.43 -13.66 6.59
N GLU A 153 17.71 -13.67 6.25
CA GLU A 153 18.79 -13.50 7.23
C GLU A 153 18.73 -12.10 7.86
N GLY A 154 18.92 -12.05 9.17
CA GLY A 154 18.86 -10.78 9.91
C GLY A 154 17.45 -10.25 10.21
N CYS A 155 16.40 -10.78 9.57
CA CYS A 155 15.02 -10.37 9.81
C CYS A 155 14.55 -10.67 11.23
N GLN A 156 13.98 -9.68 11.92
CA GLN A 156 13.55 -9.78 13.31
C GLN A 156 12.09 -10.22 13.49
N CYS A 157 11.38 -10.57 12.41
CA CYS A 157 10.01 -11.04 12.52
C CYS A 157 9.91 -12.36 13.29
N PRO A 158 8.78 -12.66 13.96
CA PRO A 158 8.61 -13.90 14.71
C PRO A 158 8.81 -15.18 13.88
N ALA A 159 8.50 -15.14 12.58
CA ALA A 159 8.70 -16.28 11.70
C ALA A 159 10.20 -16.57 11.48
N CYS A 160 11.00 -15.56 11.11
CA CYS A 160 12.43 -15.72 10.85
C CYS A 160 13.24 -16.05 12.11
N ARG A 161 12.83 -15.51 13.28
CA ARG A 161 13.52 -15.79 14.55
C ARG A 161 13.37 -17.21 15.05
N SER A 162 12.34 -17.92 14.62
CA SER A 162 11.96 -19.20 15.25
C SER A 162 11.81 -20.36 14.29
N TYR A 163 11.74 -20.11 12.97
CA TYR A 163 11.41 -21.16 12.00
C TYR A 163 12.28 -21.08 10.75
N SER A 164 12.64 -22.22 10.21
CA SER A 164 13.38 -22.36 8.95
C SER A 164 12.43 -22.37 7.73
N ARG A 165 12.98 -22.08 6.55
CA ARG A 165 12.28 -22.22 5.26
C ARG A 165 11.75 -23.64 5.05
N GLY A 166 12.57 -24.65 5.39
CA GLY A 166 12.19 -26.06 5.26
C GLY A 166 11.00 -26.41 6.14
N TYR A 167 10.99 -25.96 7.40
CA TYR A 167 9.86 -26.21 8.28
C TYR A 167 8.58 -25.52 7.81
N ILE A 168 8.67 -24.24 7.41
CA ILE A 168 7.52 -23.50 6.88
C ILE A 168 7.00 -24.16 5.60
N ARG A 169 7.89 -24.60 4.70
CA ARG A 169 7.52 -25.38 3.52
C ARG A 169 6.79 -26.67 3.89
N HIS A 170 7.30 -27.42 4.87
CA HIS A 170 6.63 -28.63 5.36
C HIS A 170 5.19 -28.33 5.80
N LEU A 171 4.98 -27.31 6.62
CA LEU A 171 3.65 -26.88 7.06
C LEU A 171 2.74 -26.52 5.88
N LEU A 172 3.25 -25.78 4.90
CA LEU A 172 2.49 -25.41 3.70
C LEU A 172 2.10 -26.63 2.86
N LYS A 173 3.01 -27.62 2.70
CA LYS A 173 2.75 -28.88 2.01
C LYS A 173 1.74 -29.76 2.75
N ALA A 174 1.82 -29.79 4.08
CA ALA A 174 0.86 -30.47 4.95
C ALA A 174 -0.49 -29.74 5.04
N LYS A 175 -0.63 -28.55 4.39
CA LYS A 175 -1.82 -27.68 4.45
C LYS A 175 -2.15 -27.19 5.87
N GLU A 176 -1.13 -27.08 6.72
CA GLU A 176 -1.27 -26.53 8.05
C GLU A 176 -1.41 -24.99 8.02
N MET A 177 -2.40 -24.46 8.71
CA MET A 177 -2.66 -23.03 8.75
C MET A 177 -1.50 -22.22 9.35
N LEU A 178 -0.70 -22.82 10.23
CA LEU A 178 0.47 -22.18 10.80
C LEU A 178 1.47 -21.75 9.73
N GLY A 179 1.70 -22.58 8.68
CA GLY A 179 2.59 -22.22 7.57
C GLY A 179 2.15 -20.94 6.87
N MET A 180 0.85 -20.82 6.57
CA MET A 180 0.29 -19.59 5.96
C MET A 180 0.45 -18.39 6.91
N ARG A 181 0.14 -18.56 8.21
CA ARG A 181 0.28 -17.50 9.22
C ARG A 181 1.71 -17.01 9.33
N LEU A 182 2.71 -17.87 9.33
CA LEU A 182 4.12 -17.50 9.40
C LEU A 182 4.55 -16.68 8.18
N CYS A 183 4.13 -17.11 6.97
CA CYS A 183 4.38 -16.33 5.76
C CYS A 183 3.71 -14.94 5.80
N VAL A 184 2.48 -14.85 6.28
CA VAL A 184 1.77 -13.56 6.42
C VAL A 184 2.45 -12.66 7.43
N LEU A 185 2.83 -13.19 8.60
CA LEU A 185 3.55 -12.42 9.63
C LEU A 185 4.87 -11.85 9.08
N HIS A 186 5.63 -12.67 8.34
CA HIS A 186 6.86 -12.20 7.70
C HIS A 186 6.58 -11.09 6.68
N ASN A 187 5.61 -11.29 5.78
CA ASN A 187 5.29 -10.30 4.75
C ASN A 187 4.83 -8.96 5.36
N LEU A 188 3.98 -8.98 6.38
CA LEU A 188 3.53 -7.77 7.06
C LEU A 188 4.71 -7.05 7.75
N TYR A 189 5.61 -7.82 8.37
CA TYR A 189 6.82 -7.26 8.96
C TYR A 189 7.70 -6.61 7.90
N PHE A 190 7.96 -7.29 6.78
CA PHE A 190 8.72 -6.76 5.65
C PHE A 190 8.15 -5.43 5.14
N TYR A 191 6.83 -5.37 4.89
CA TYR A 191 6.21 -4.14 4.39
C TYR A 191 6.30 -2.99 5.40
N ASN A 192 6.08 -3.25 6.68
CA ASN A 192 6.19 -2.22 7.71
C ASN A 192 7.63 -1.70 7.84
N THR A 193 8.62 -2.60 7.85
CA THR A 193 10.05 -2.23 7.90
C THR A 193 10.43 -1.40 6.67
N MET A 194 10.00 -1.81 5.48
CA MET A 194 10.22 -1.04 4.25
C MET A 194 9.64 0.37 4.35
N MET A 195 8.43 0.54 4.92
CA MET A 195 7.84 1.87 5.12
C MET A 195 8.61 2.70 6.17
N GLU A 196 9.18 2.06 7.20
CA GLU A 196 10.07 2.74 8.16
C GLU A 196 11.37 3.21 7.49
N GLU A 197 11.98 2.37 6.66
CA GLU A 197 13.18 2.70 5.88
C GLU A 197 12.90 3.84 4.88
N ILE A 198 11.77 3.82 4.19
CA ILE A 198 11.33 4.91 3.30
C ILE A 198 11.23 6.23 4.06
N ARG A 199 10.55 6.26 5.22
CA ARG A 199 10.43 7.48 6.02
C ARG A 199 11.78 8.01 6.48
N ALA A 200 12.64 7.14 7.01
CA ALA A 200 13.98 7.52 7.42
C ALA A 200 14.82 8.08 6.27
N ALA A 201 14.72 7.48 5.09
CA ALA A 201 15.42 7.93 3.90
C ALA A 201 14.90 9.29 3.37
N ILE A 202 13.60 9.55 3.47
CA ILE A 202 13.02 10.86 3.12
C ILE A 202 13.55 11.93 4.09
N GLU A 203 13.53 11.66 5.41
CA GLU A 203 14.06 12.57 6.44
C GLU A 203 15.55 12.87 6.25
N ALA A 204 16.34 11.88 5.79
CA ALA A 204 17.76 12.04 5.49
C ALA A 204 18.06 12.67 4.12
N GLY A 205 17.06 12.84 3.24
CA GLY A 205 17.26 13.28 1.85
C GLY A 205 17.88 12.21 0.94
N GLU A 206 17.81 10.93 1.33
CA GLU A 206 18.46 9.79 0.65
C GLU A 206 17.46 8.85 -0.03
N TYR A 207 16.21 9.27 -0.22
CA TYR A 207 15.13 8.43 -0.73
C TYR A 207 15.47 7.70 -2.02
N GLN A 208 16.12 8.35 -2.97
CA GLN A 208 16.47 7.78 -4.29
C GLN A 208 17.42 6.57 -4.16
N ALA A 209 18.33 6.57 -3.19
CA ALA A 209 19.26 5.45 -2.96
C ALA A 209 18.52 4.21 -2.41
N VAL A 210 17.59 4.41 -1.48
CA VAL A 210 16.78 3.33 -0.90
C VAL A 210 15.79 2.79 -1.93
N SER A 211 15.11 3.67 -2.65
CA SER A 211 14.20 3.31 -3.74
C SER A 211 14.89 2.43 -4.78
N TYR A 212 16.07 2.85 -5.27
CA TYR A 212 16.85 2.09 -6.25
C TYR A 212 17.22 0.68 -5.76
N THR A 213 17.59 0.52 -4.49
CA THR A 213 17.96 -0.78 -3.91
C THR A 213 16.78 -1.75 -3.93
N HIS A 214 15.60 -1.31 -3.48
CA HIS A 214 14.40 -2.12 -3.47
C HIS A 214 13.85 -2.40 -4.88
N LEU A 215 13.90 -1.42 -5.79
CA LEU A 215 13.47 -1.60 -7.18
C LEU A 215 14.26 -2.72 -7.85
N ARG A 216 15.61 -2.71 -7.77
CA ARG A 216 16.45 -3.77 -8.34
C ARG A 216 16.17 -5.16 -7.76
N ALA A 217 15.87 -5.25 -6.46
CA ALA A 217 15.58 -6.52 -5.82
C ALA A 217 14.26 -7.15 -6.32
N HIS A 218 13.28 -6.33 -6.71
CA HIS A 218 11.94 -6.78 -7.06
C HIS A 218 11.62 -6.77 -8.55
N GLU A 219 12.35 -6.00 -9.40
CA GLU A 219 12.19 -6.01 -10.87
C GLU A 219 12.53 -7.37 -11.49
N THR A 220 13.57 -8.05 -11.00
CA THR A 220 13.99 -9.37 -11.49
C THR A 220 12.97 -10.48 -11.21
N SER A 221 11.97 -10.25 -10.39
CA SER A 221 10.92 -11.23 -10.09
C SER A 221 9.76 -11.24 -11.10
N LEU A 222 9.74 -10.35 -12.09
CA LEU A 222 8.73 -10.30 -13.16
C LEU A 222 9.06 -11.24 -14.34
N HIS A 223 10.26 -11.83 -14.37
CA HIS A 223 10.77 -12.65 -15.48
C HIS A 223 11.06 -14.12 -15.11
N LEU A 224 10.53 -14.64 -13.98
CA LEU A 224 10.66 -16.06 -13.60
C LEU A 224 9.32 -16.74 -13.37
#